data_4ca59b6f2dc8355c2328d898f3852a6f
#
_entry.id   4ca59b6f2dc8355c2328d898f3852a6f
#
_cell.length_a   1.000
_cell.length_b   1.000
_cell.length_c   1.000
_cell.angle_alpha   90.00
_cell.angle_beta   90.00
_cell.angle_gamma   90.00
#
_symmetry.space_group_name_H-M   'P 1'
#
loop_
_entity.id
_entity.type
_entity.pdbx_description
1 polymer ?
#
loop_
_entity_poly.entity_id
_entity_poly.type
_entity_poly.pdbx_seq_one_letter_code
_entity_poly.pdbx_strand_id
1 'polypeptide(L)'
;MIESDFKEEFEIWGRNFQLDVSLACHSNQVVLDSQVRIFNTIKNKLNELYDVCRTKIYEYMHNEERKELFPNNEIPENIFKIIIPKAIIVTRHTDVDYFGFLFYFR
;
A
#
# COMPACT_ATOMS: atom_id res chain seq x y z
N MET A 1 20.83 13.75 -0.57
CA MET A 1 19.47 14.13 -0.98
C MET A 1 18.60 12.90 -1.06
N ILE A 2 17.41 12.92 -0.48
CA ILE A 2 16.47 11.79 -0.49
C ILE A 2 15.63 11.89 -1.75
N GLU A 3 15.58 10.80 -2.52
CA GLU A 3 14.74 10.74 -3.70
C GLU A 3 13.26 10.67 -3.31
N SER A 4 12.42 11.38 -4.06
CA SER A 4 10.97 11.38 -3.83
C SER A 4 10.30 10.11 -4.33
N ASP A 5 10.86 9.48 -5.37
CA ASP A 5 10.32 8.26 -5.97
C ASP A 5 11.45 7.23 -6.09
N PHE A 6 11.23 6.06 -5.56
CA PHE A 6 12.21 4.97 -5.61
C PHE A 6 11.50 3.63 -5.47
N LYS A 7 12.26 2.56 -5.69
CA LYS A 7 11.77 1.19 -5.50
C LYS A 7 12.48 0.56 -4.33
N GLU A 8 11.75 -0.23 -3.54
CA GLU A 8 12.32 -0.97 -2.43
C GLU A 8 11.63 -2.32 -2.31
N GLU A 9 12.39 -3.34 -1.94
CA GLU A 9 11.84 -4.68 -1.74
C GLU A 9 11.37 -4.85 -0.30
N PHE A 10 10.17 -5.42 -0.16
CA PHE A 10 9.56 -5.71 1.14
C PHE A 10 9.00 -7.12 1.17
N GLU A 11 9.07 -7.76 2.33
CA GLU A 11 8.35 -9.00 2.59
C GLU A 11 6.97 -8.66 3.16
N ILE A 12 5.94 -9.04 2.41
CA ILE A 12 4.54 -8.76 2.75
C ILE A 12 3.76 -10.06 2.59
N TRP A 13 3.04 -10.47 3.63
CA TRP A 13 2.26 -11.70 3.63
C TRP A 13 3.11 -12.94 3.27
N GLY A 14 4.35 -12.96 3.74
CA GLY A 14 5.28 -14.07 3.50
C GLY A 14 5.89 -14.14 2.11
N ARG A 15 5.70 -13.11 1.28
CA ARG A 15 6.27 -13.03 -0.06
C ARG A 15 7.03 -11.74 -0.26
N ASN A 16 8.03 -11.77 -1.12
CA ASN A 16 8.83 -10.58 -1.43
C ASN A 16 8.23 -9.82 -2.60
N PHE A 17 8.03 -8.52 -2.43
CA PHE A 17 7.54 -7.63 -3.49
C PHE A 17 8.44 -6.42 -3.63
N GLN A 18 8.69 -6.01 -4.85
CA GLN A 18 9.34 -4.73 -5.12
C GLN A 18 8.25 -3.66 -5.28
N LEU A 19 8.22 -2.71 -4.37
CA LEU A 19 7.20 -1.66 -4.34
C LEU A 19 7.77 -0.35 -4.86
N ASP A 20 6.91 0.39 -5.55
CA ASP A 20 7.17 1.79 -5.84
C ASP A 20 6.88 2.60 -4.59
N VAL A 21 7.82 3.40 -4.13
CA VAL A 21 7.64 4.30 -2.99
C VAL A 21 7.62 5.72 -3.50
N SER A 22 6.57 6.46 -3.20
CA SER A 22 6.43 7.86 -3.57
C SER A 22 6.28 8.72 -2.32
N LEU A 23 7.27 9.59 -2.09
CA LEU A 23 7.20 10.65 -1.09
C LEU A 23 6.76 11.90 -1.84
N ALA A 24 5.45 12.07 -2.00
CA ALA A 24 4.83 12.99 -2.95
C ALA A 24 5.44 14.39 -2.95
N CYS A 25 6.06 14.78 -4.05
CA CYS A 25 6.70 16.08 -4.26
C CYS A 25 6.48 16.56 -5.69
N HIS A 26 6.33 17.87 -5.84
CA HIS A 26 6.48 18.49 -7.17
C HIS A 26 7.96 18.54 -7.56
N SER A 27 8.24 18.67 -8.85
CA SER A 27 9.60 18.59 -9.39
C SER A 27 10.60 19.59 -8.79
N ASN A 28 10.11 20.71 -8.27
CA ASN A 28 10.95 21.76 -7.67
C ASN A 28 10.92 21.75 -6.14
N GLN A 29 10.36 20.70 -5.54
CA GLN A 29 10.26 20.58 -4.09
C GLN A 29 11.22 19.52 -3.57
N VAL A 30 11.60 19.65 -2.30
CA VAL A 30 12.36 18.62 -1.60
C VAL A 30 11.43 17.81 -0.70
N VAL A 31 11.80 16.56 -0.44
CA VAL A 31 11.07 15.71 0.49
C VAL A 31 11.13 16.31 1.89
N LEU A 32 9.99 16.36 2.58
CA LEU A 32 9.91 16.85 3.94
C LEU A 32 10.41 15.80 4.93
N ASP A 33 11.00 16.25 6.03
CA ASP A 33 11.41 15.36 7.13
C ASP A 33 10.24 14.57 7.68
N SER A 34 9.04 15.17 7.70
CA SER A 34 7.82 14.48 8.12
C SER A 34 7.49 13.29 7.23
N GLN A 35 7.70 13.41 5.92
CA GLN A 35 7.46 12.31 4.98
C GLN A 35 8.44 11.16 5.23
N VAL A 36 9.71 11.47 5.46
CA VAL A 36 10.73 10.47 5.77
C VAL A 36 10.39 9.76 7.08
N ARG A 37 9.96 10.50 8.09
CA ARG A 37 9.55 9.94 9.39
C ARG A 37 8.37 8.99 9.25
N ILE A 38 7.35 9.40 8.49
CA ILE A 38 6.17 8.57 8.23
C ILE A 38 6.60 7.29 7.52
N PHE A 39 7.42 7.39 6.49
CA PHE A 39 7.91 6.23 5.76
C PHE A 39 8.69 5.28 6.67
N ASN A 40 9.55 5.79 7.52
CA ASN A 40 10.30 4.96 8.48
C ASN A 40 9.37 4.27 9.48
N THR A 41 8.31 4.95 9.92
CA THR A 41 7.28 4.37 10.78
C THR A 41 6.56 3.24 10.05
N ILE A 42 6.21 3.44 8.78
CA ILE A 42 5.58 2.40 7.95
C ILE A 42 6.49 1.17 7.87
N LYS A 43 7.78 1.37 7.61
CA LYS A 43 8.74 0.26 7.51
C LYS A 43 8.82 -0.54 8.82
N ASN A 44 8.82 0.14 9.96
CA ASN A 44 8.89 -0.51 11.27
C ASN A 44 7.63 -1.28 11.64
N LYS A 45 6.49 -0.89 11.07
CA LYS A 45 5.17 -1.50 11.35
C LYS A 45 4.58 -2.17 10.11
N LEU A 46 5.41 -2.50 9.15
CA LEU A 46 4.95 -2.94 7.83
C LEU A 46 4.01 -4.13 7.90
N ASN A 47 4.37 -5.17 8.65
CA ASN A 47 3.56 -6.37 8.75
C ASN A 47 2.21 -6.09 9.41
N GLU A 48 2.20 -5.29 10.47
CA GLU A 48 0.96 -4.90 11.14
C GLU A 48 0.03 -4.13 10.21
N LEU A 49 0.58 -3.18 9.46
CA LEU A 49 -0.18 -2.35 8.54
C LEU A 49 -0.76 -3.17 7.38
N TYR A 50 0.02 -4.07 6.79
CA TYR A 50 -0.47 -4.92 5.72
C TYR A 50 -1.44 -6.00 6.21
N ASP A 51 -1.34 -6.44 7.46
CA ASP A 51 -2.35 -7.32 8.07
C ASP A 51 -3.69 -6.60 8.20
N VAL A 52 -3.68 -5.33 8.60
CA VAL A 52 -4.90 -4.50 8.63
C VAL A 52 -5.46 -4.35 7.21
N CYS A 53 -4.59 -4.08 6.22
CA CYS A 53 -5.01 -4.01 4.81
C CYS A 53 -5.66 -5.31 4.36
N ARG A 54 -5.09 -6.44 4.73
CA ARG A 54 -5.61 -7.76 4.39
C ARG A 54 -7.04 -7.93 4.88
N THR A 55 -7.30 -7.57 6.14
CA THR A 55 -8.64 -7.64 6.72
C THR A 55 -9.60 -6.71 5.99
N LYS A 56 -9.19 -5.47 5.72
CA LYS A 56 -10.02 -4.49 5.03
C LYS A 56 -10.33 -4.89 3.59
N ILE A 57 -9.36 -5.44 2.90
CA ILE A 57 -9.54 -5.94 1.53
C ILE A 57 -10.55 -7.09 1.53
N TYR A 58 -10.41 -8.01 2.48
CA TYR A 58 -11.33 -9.13 2.61
C TYR A 58 -12.76 -8.65 2.84
N GLU A 59 -12.97 -7.73 3.78
CA GLU A 59 -14.27 -7.13 4.05
C GLU A 59 -14.84 -6.41 2.82
N TYR A 60 -14.00 -5.63 2.14
CA TYR A 60 -14.37 -4.88 0.95
C TYR A 60 -14.85 -5.81 -0.17
N MET A 61 -14.13 -6.90 -0.40
CA MET A 61 -14.46 -7.84 -1.47
C MET A 61 -15.70 -8.68 -1.16
N HIS A 62 -16.10 -8.79 0.11
CA HIS A 62 -17.33 -9.47 0.52
C HIS A 62 -18.56 -8.56 0.50
N ASN A 63 -18.40 -7.29 0.19
CA ASN A 63 -19.53 -6.39 -0.03
C ASN A 63 -20.30 -6.85 -1.28
N GLU A 64 -21.63 -6.88 -1.22
CA GLU A 64 -22.46 -7.38 -2.31
C GLU A 64 -22.21 -6.68 -3.65
N GLU A 65 -21.91 -5.37 -3.61
CA GLU A 65 -21.58 -4.62 -4.82
C GLU A 65 -20.29 -5.12 -5.48
N ARG A 66 -19.40 -5.73 -4.72
CA ARG A 66 -18.09 -6.21 -5.21
C ARG A 66 -18.09 -7.67 -5.62
N LYS A 67 -19.05 -8.46 -5.13
CA LYS A 67 -19.16 -9.87 -5.49
C LYS A 67 -19.35 -10.08 -6.99
N GLU A 68 -19.95 -9.10 -7.66
CA GLU A 68 -20.15 -9.16 -9.11
C GLU A 68 -18.85 -9.15 -9.92
N LEU A 69 -17.74 -8.74 -9.29
CA LEU A 69 -16.42 -8.74 -9.94
C LEU A 69 -15.87 -10.17 -10.14
N PHE A 70 -16.47 -11.15 -9.47
CA PHE A 70 -16.00 -12.53 -9.53
C PHE A 70 -17.04 -13.42 -10.22
N PRO A 71 -16.60 -14.40 -11.03
CA PRO A 71 -17.51 -15.37 -11.64
C PRO A 71 -18.34 -16.08 -10.56
N ASN A 72 -19.65 -16.22 -10.82
CA ASN A 72 -20.58 -16.89 -9.92
C ASN A 72 -20.73 -16.20 -8.55
N ASN A 73 -20.34 -14.92 -8.45
CA ASN A 73 -20.36 -14.16 -7.20
C ASN A 73 -19.59 -14.82 -6.07
N GLU A 74 -18.59 -15.65 -6.41
CA GLU A 74 -17.72 -16.28 -5.44
C GLU A 74 -16.39 -15.56 -5.37
N ILE A 75 -15.97 -15.20 -4.14
CA ILE A 75 -14.66 -14.64 -3.91
C ILE A 75 -13.69 -15.79 -3.72
N PRO A 76 -12.60 -15.87 -4.51
CA PRO A 76 -11.63 -16.95 -4.36
C PRO A 76 -11.07 -17.01 -2.95
N GLU A 77 -10.93 -18.22 -2.39
CA GLU A 77 -10.29 -18.40 -1.09
C GLU A 77 -8.86 -17.86 -1.07
N ASN A 78 -8.22 -17.87 -2.23
CA ASN A 78 -6.84 -17.43 -2.42
C ASN A 78 -6.74 -16.00 -2.92
N ILE A 79 -7.69 -15.15 -2.58
CA ILE A 79 -7.72 -13.77 -3.09
C ILE A 79 -6.40 -13.03 -2.84
N PHE A 80 -5.69 -13.32 -1.76
CA PHE A 80 -4.41 -12.69 -1.45
C PHE A 80 -3.25 -13.20 -2.30
N LYS A 81 -3.47 -14.24 -3.12
CA LYS A 81 -2.49 -14.65 -4.14
C LYS A 81 -2.63 -13.84 -5.41
N ILE A 82 -3.82 -13.27 -5.66
CA ILE A 82 -4.08 -12.46 -6.86
C ILE A 82 -4.03 -10.97 -6.58
N ILE A 83 -4.04 -10.55 -5.30
CA ILE A 83 -3.85 -9.17 -4.92
C ILE A 83 -2.36 -8.95 -4.69
N ILE A 84 -1.82 -7.96 -5.39
CA ILE A 84 -0.39 -7.67 -5.38
C ILE A 84 -0.15 -6.27 -4.85
N PRO A 85 0.61 -6.12 -3.74
CA PRO A 85 1.06 -4.80 -3.30
C PRO A 85 1.90 -4.14 -4.39
N LYS A 86 1.60 -2.90 -4.71
CA LYS A 86 2.25 -2.17 -5.80
C LYS A 86 3.06 -0.98 -5.32
N ALA A 87 2.50 -0.19 -4.42
CA ALA A 87 3.13 1.07 -4.05
C ALA A 87 2.78 1.53 -2.65
N ILE A 88 3.68 2.32 -2.08
CA ILE A 88 3.47 3.07 -0.84
C ILE A 88 3.57 4.54 -1.21
N ILE A 89 2.55 5.32 -0.85
CA ILE A 89 2.52 6.75 -1.12
C ILE A 89 2.44 7.49 0.21
N VAL A 90 3.36 8.43 0.42
CA VAL A 90 3.35 9.31 1.58
C VAL A 90 3.08 10.73 1.10
N THR A 91 1.97 11.31 1.51
CA THR A 91 1.54 12.63 1.05
C THR A 91 2.27 13.75 1.79
N ARG A 92 2.18 14.97 1.23
CA ARG A 92 2.85 16.17 1.76
C ARG A 92 1.92 17.01 2.62
N HIS A 93 1.18 16.41 3.52
CA HIS A 93 0.33 17.15 4.45
C HIS A 93 1.14 17.57 5.67
N THR A 94 0.97 18.81 6.09
CA THR A 94 1.64 19.36 7.28
C THR A 94 0.81 19.16 8.54
N ASP A 95 -0.51 19.07 8.40
CA ASP A 95 -1.43 19.00 9.54
C ASP A 95 -1.81 17.58 9.92
N VAL A 96 -1.73 16.65 8.97
CA VAL A 96 -2.11 15.25 9.19
C VAL A 96 -1.14 14.36 8.45
N ASP A 97 -0.72 13.27 9.08
CA ASP A 97 0.13 12.27 8.46
C ASP A 97 -0.72 11.36 7.59
N TYR A 98 -0.64 11.56 6.27
CA TYR A 98 -1.33 10.70 5.32
C TYR A 98 -0.37 9.82 4.56
N PHE A 99 -0.76 8.56 4.42
CA PHE A 99 -0.10 7.63 3.53
C PHE A 99 -1.14 6.69 2.96
N GLY A 100 -0.79 6.03 1.86
CA GLY A 100 -1.66 5.06 1.22
C GLY A 100 -0.89 3.91 0.63
N PHE A 101 -1.55 2.78 0.52
CA PHE A 101 -1.03 1.60 -0.14
C PHE A 101 -1.86 1.32 -1.38
N LEU A 102 -1.17 1.08 -2.50
CA LEU A 102 -1.82 0.70 -3.75
C LEU A 102 -1.63 -0.79 -3.99
N PHE A 103 -2.68 -1.41 -4.48
CA PHE A 103 -2.70 -2.82 -4.84
C PHE A 103 -3.25 -2.97 -6.25
N TYR A 104 -2.92 -4.09 -6.90
CA TYR A 104 -3.58 -4.45 -8.15
C TYR A 104 -3.92 -5.93 -8.15
N PHE A 105 -4.87 -6.30 -9.01
CA PHE A 105 -5.23 -7.70 -9.23
C PHE A 105 -4.40 -8.28 -10.36
N ARG A 106 -4.00 -9.49 -10.16
CA ARG A 106 -3.28 -10.26 -11.16
C ARG A 106 -4.21 -10.74 -12.26
#